data_f44b509b408d0c877000950ee6ad98f3
#
_entry.id   f44b509b408d0c877000950ee6ad98f3
#
_cell.length_a   1.000
_cell.length_b   1.000
_cell.length_c   1.000
_cell.angle_alpha   90.00
_cell.angle_beta   90.00
_cell.angle_gamma   90.00
#
_symmetry.space_group_name_H-M   'P 1'
#
loop_
_entity.id
_entity.type
_entity.pdbx_description
1 polymer ?
#
loop_
_entity_poly.entity_id
_entity_poly.type
_entity_poly.pdbx_seq_one_letter_code
_entity_poly.pdbx_strand_id
1 'polypeptide(L)'
;MPEQPLVSIIVPIYNAQDHIARCVESIRRQTYKNIEILLLNDGSQDVSLQVCEMYARVDDRIVLIDKANSGVAATRNLGLRQAKGKYLQFVDADDTLLPGLWQALPAAFDAQPGLILYGMVRASGPAPNPLVPGCYAGPAALGDALDPLLFESGYLAAPYPKLFRLDVIRRNKLRFDPRLKINEDVLFNLQYLRFLLFLQKNSAIYCLAGVYYNQNDMLAGSLSRSLRGDLLDAEAVTRPVLEAFLTDAKLPAPEIDRLVQISRVRAALNQYGLLTGCPGRMPFAQRRQLFARILQDADARAALRARLTADPNRLLALPYRLGVFLHSAWLLAAYTQLKNRFL
;
A
#
# COMPACT_ATOMS: atom_id res chain seq x y z
N MET A 1 -32.86 1.95 15.12
CA MET A 1 -31.41 2.08 14.97
C MET A 1 -31.15 2.56 13.56
N PRO A 2 -30.22 3.47 13.29
CA PRO A 2 -29.89 3.82 11.92
C PRO A 2 -29.48 2.56 11.17
N GLU A 3 -29.90 2.46 9.91
CA GLU A 3 -29.59 1.33 9.06
C GLU A 3 -28.08 1.21 8.90
N GLN A 4 -27.52 0.10 9.30
CA GLN A 4 -26.07 -0.12 9.19
C GLN A 4 -25.70 -0.26 7.71
N PRO A 5 -24.78 0.54 7.16
CA PRO A 5 -24.49 0.55 5.74
C PRO A 5 -23.86 -0.78 5.29
N LEU A 6 -24.19 -1.26 4.09
CA LEU A 6 -23.50 -2.38 3.47
C LEU A 6 -22.02 -2.04 3.25
N VAL A 7 -21.14 -2.97 3.61
CA VAL A 7 -19.70 -2.87 3.37
C VAL A 7 -19.26 -3.97 2.41
N SER A 8 -18.64 -3.61 1.30
CA SER A 8 -18.03 -4.56 0.36
C SER A 8 -16.58 -4.83 0.77
N ILE A 9 -16.23 -6.08 0.95
CA ILE A 9 -14.87 -6.50 1.25
C ILE A 9 -14.30 -7.17 0.01
N ILE A 10 -13.25 -6.59 -0.57
CA ILE A 10 -12.59 -7.09 -1.78
C ILE A 10 -11.32 -7.82 -1.38
N VAL A 11 -11.24 -9.10 -1.76
CA VAL A 11 -10.09 -9.97 -1.53
C VAL A 11 -9.54 -10.44 -2.89
N PRO A 12 -8.47 -9.80 -3.42
CA PRO A 12 -7.77 -10.31 -4.59
C PRO A 12 -6.94 -11.54 -4.21
N ILE A 13 -7.02 -12.61 -5.01
CA ILE A 13 -6.43 -13.92 -4.69
C ILE A 13 -5.59 -14.40 -5.88
N TYR A 14 -4.34 -14.75 -5.60
CA TYR A 14 -3.46 -15.43 -6.54
C TYR A 14 -2.45 -16.29 -5.79
N ASN A 15 -2.53 -17.62 -5.96
CA ASN A 15 -1.66 -18.60 -5.32
C ASN A 15 -1.53 -18.38 -3.79
N ALA A 16 -2.65 -18.38 -3.09
CA ALA A 16 -2.76 -18.08 -1.66
C ALA A 16 -3.26 -19.28 -0.83
N GLN A 17 -3.09 -20.51 -1.30
CA GLN A 17 -3.63 -21.73 -0.68
C GLN A 17 -3.33 -21.87 0.83
N ASP A 18 -2.14 -21.42 1.27
CA ASP A 18 -1.71 -21.55 2.66
C ASP A 18 -2.32 -20.48 3.59
N HIS A 19 -2.97 -19.46 3.02
CA HIS A 19 -3.40 -18.27 3.77
C HIS A 19 -4.87 -17.94 3.60
N ILE A 20 -5.46 -18.19 2.44
CA ILE A 20 -6.80 -17.74 2.08
C ILE A 20 -7.88 -18.21 3.05
N ALA A 21 -7.78 -19.44 3.56
CA ALA A 21 -8.74 -19.97 4.55
C ALA A 21 -8.75 -19.10 5.83
N ARG A 22 -7.56 -18.74 6.35
CA ARG A 22 -7.42 -17.88 7.53
C ARG A 22 -7.94 -16.48 7.27
N CYS A 23 -7.65 -15.92 6.09
CA CYS A 23 -8.15 -14.62 5.66
C CYS A 23 -9.68 -14.60 5.67
N VAL A 24 -10.32 -15.50 4.93
CA VAL A 24 -11.78 -15.58 4.80
C VAL A 24 -12.45 -15.80 6.17
N GLU A 25 -11.93 -16.72 7.00
CA GLU A 25 -12.46 -16.94 8.34
C GLU A 25 -12.38 -15.69 9.23
N SER A 26 -11.29 -14.91 9.12
CA SER A 26 -11.15 -13.66 9.89
C SER A 26 -12.22 -12.64 9.55
N ILE A 27 -12.67 -12.61 8.29
CA ILE A 27 -13.74 -11.74 7.81
C ILE A 27 -15.10 -12.29 8.24
N ARG A 28 -15.37 -13.58 8.05
CA ARG A 28 -16.65 -14.25 8.36
C ARG A 28 -17.02 -14.17 9.84
N ARG A 29 -16.02 -14.30 10.72
CA ARG A 29 -16.20 -14.29 12.19
C ARG A 29 -16.50 -12.91 12.76
N GLN A 30 -16.43 -11.85 11.97
CA GLN A 30 -16.76 -10.52 12.42
C GLN A 30 -18.24 -10.39 12.82
N THR A 31 -18.52 -9.54 13.78
CA THR A 31 -19.87 -9.37 14.36
C THR A 31 -20.83 -8.61 13.45
N TYR A 32 -20.33 -7.71 12.64
CA TYR A 32 -21.12 -6.96 11.66
C TYR A 32 -21.57 -7.87 10.53
N LYS A 33 -22.88 -7.93 10.26
CA LYS A 33 -23.45 -8.89 9.32
C LYS A 33 -23.77 -8.29 7.94
N ASN A 34 -23.96 -6.96 7.87
CA ASN A 34 -24.29 -6.30 6.59
C ASN A 34 -23.03 -6.09 5.73
N ILE A 35 -22.44 -7.21 5.32
CA ILE A 35 -21.25 -7.24 4.46
C ILE A 35 -21.49 -8.11 3.24
N GLU A 36 -20.83 -7.80 2.14
CA GLU A 36 -20.58 -8.73 1.03
C GLU A 36 -19.06 -8.96 0.93
N ILE A 37 -18.66 -10.18 0.59
CA ILE A 37 -17.27 -10.61 0.49
C ILE A 37 -17.00 -11.00 -0.96
N LEU A 38 -16.24 -10.20 -1.66
CA LEU A 38 -15.87 -10.44 -3.06
C LEU A 38 -14.52 -11.16 -3.10
N LEU A 39 -14.54 -12.50 -3.26
CA LEU A 39 -13.36 -13.31 -3.46
C LEU A 39 -13.03 -13.34 -4.96
N LEU A 40 -11.92 -12.72 -5.35
CA LEU A 40 -11.57 -12.52 -6.76
C LEU A 40 -10.32 -13.34 -7.08
N ASN A 41 -10.53 -14.56 -7.60
CA ASN A 41 -9.42 -15.41 -8.04
C ASN A 41 -8.84 -14.92 -9.35
N ASP A 42 -7.56 -14.55 -9.33
CA ASP A 42 -6.80 -14.04 -10.47
C ASP A 42 -6.03 -15.17 -11.19
N GLY A 43 -6.70 -16.29 -11.47
CA GLY A 43 -6.15 -17.42 -12.19
C GLY A 43 -5.09 -18.16 -11.37
N SER A 44 -5.35 -18.46 -10.10
CA SER A 44 -4.48 -19.28 -9.25
C SER A 44 -4.22 -20.64 -9.86
N GLN A 45 -3.00 -21.14 -9.69
CA GLN A 45 -2.54 -22.45 -10.17
C GLN A 45 -2.44 -23.49 -9.06
N ASP A 46 -2.73 -23.07 -7.82
CA ASP A 46 -2.79 -23.90 -6.62
C ASP A 46 -4.26 -24.18 -6.23
N VAL A 47 -4.51 -24.72 -5.04
CA VAL A 47 -5.85 -25.05 -4.55
C VAL A 47 -6.64 -23.84 -4.01
N SER A 48 -6.18 -22.59 -4.22
CA SER A 48 -6.86 -21.39 -3.71
C SER A 48 -8.29 -21.29 -4.18
N LEU A 49 -8.56 -21.57 -5.47
CA LEU A 49 -9.91 -21.52 -6.05
C LEU A 49 -10.85 -22.50 -5.34
N GLN A 50 -10.42 -23.77 -5.16
CA GLN A 50 -11.21 -24.81 -4.49
C GLN A 50 -11.57 -24.43 -3.05
N VAL A 51 -10.61 -23.82 -2.32
CA VAL A 51 -10.86 -23.30 -0.97
C VAL A 51 -11.92 -22.20 -0.99
N CYS A 52 -11.85 -21.27 -1.95
CA CYS A 52 -12.85 -20.20 -2.09
C CYS A 52 -14.23 -20.74 -2.45
N GLU A 53 -14.31 -21.76 -3.32
CA GLU A 53 -15.58 -22.44 -3.66
C GLU A 53 -16.23 -23.08 -2.42
N MET A 54 -15.43 -23.72 -1.55
CA MET A 54 -15.96 -24.30 -0.30
C MET A 54 -16.60 -23.23 0.58
N TYR A 55 -15.96 -22.05 0.72
CA TYR A 55 -16.52 -20.97 1.50
C TYR A 55 -17.76 -20.34 0.86
N ALA A 56 -17.78 -20.19 -0.45
CA ALA A 56 -18.92 -19.63 -1.17
C ALA A 56 -20.18 -20.52 -1.10
N ARG A 57 -20.02 -21.84 -0.88
CA ARG A 57 -21.14 -22.77 -0.68
C ARG A 57 -21.78 -22.68 0.71
N VAL A 58 -21.07 -22.16 1.70
CA VAL A 58 -21.51 -22.16 3.10
C VAL A 58 -21.79 -20.76 3.67
N ASP A 59 -21.58 -19.71 2.88
CA ASP A 59 -21.82 -18.33 3.31
C ASP A 59 -22.32 -17.48 2.13
N ASP A 60 -23.62 -17.19 2.13
CA ASP A 60 -24.32 -16.46 1.05
C ASP A 60 -23.83 -15.00 0.86
N ARG A 61 -23.05 -14.47 1.79
CA ARG A 61 -22.42 -13.16 1.67
C ARG A 61 -21.20 -13.17 0.75
N ILE A 62 -20.71 -14.37 0.38
CA ILE A 62 -19.53 -14.54 -0.44
C ILE A 62 -19.94 -14.60 -1.91
N VAL A 63 -19.35 -13.74 -2.71
CA VAL A 63 -19.40 -13.74 -4.16
C VAL A 63 -18.02 -14.11 -4.70
N LEU A 64 -17.89 -15.31 -5.23
CA LEU A 64 -16.66 -15.79 -5.86
C LEU A 64 -16.66 -15.45 -7.34
N ILE A 65 -15.59 -14.82 -7.81
CA ILE A 65 -15.36 -14.55 -9.22
C ILE A 65 -13.99 -15.13 -9.60
N ASP A 66 -14.03 -16.08 -10.53
CA ASP A 66 -12.83 -16.67 -11.13
C ASP A 66 -12.56 -16.02 -12.49
N LYS A 67 -11.28 -15.69 -12.76
CA LYS A 67 -10.86 -15.09 -14.03
C LYS A 67 -9.42 -15.45 -14.39
N ALA A 68 -9.07 -15.31 -15.66
CA ALA A 68 -7.68 -15.40 -16.10
C ALA A 68 -6.81 -14.35 -15.41
N ASN A 69 -5.54 -14.70 -15.12
CA ASN A 69 -4.60 -13.80 -14.46
C ASN A 69 -4.39 -12.50 -15.25
N SER A 70 -4.56 -11.39 -14.58
CA SER A 70 -4.34 -10.05 -15.15
C SER A 70 -3.69 -9.07 -14.17
N GLY A 71 -3.24 -9.58 -13.03
CA GLY A 71 -2.56 -8.82 -11.99
C GLY A 71 -3.50 -8.16 -10.98
N VAL A 72 -2.92 -7.83 -9.82
CA VAL A 72 -3.66 -7.34 -8.64
C VAL A 72 -4.44 -6.05 -8.91
N ALA A 73 -3.86 -5.10 -9.66
CA ALA A 73 -4.53 -3.84 -10.00
C ALA A 73 -5.82 -4.08 -10.82
N ALA A 74 -5.75 -4.95 -11.84
CA ALA A 74 -6.91 -5.30 -12.66
C ALA A 74 -7.97 -6.06 -11.84
N THR A 75 -7.53 -6.91 -10.92
CA THR A 75 -8.40 -7.68 -10.03
C THR A 75 -9.09 -6.78 -9.00
N ARG A 76 -8.38 -5.84 -8.36
CA ARG A 76 -9.00 -4.83 -7.50
C ARG A 76 -9.99 -3.96 -8.27
N ASN A 77 -9.68 -3.58 -9.51
CA ASN A 77 -10.60 -2.83 -10.38
C ASN A 77 -11.88 -3.62 -10.72
N LEU A 78 -11.79 -4.94 -10.90
CA LEU A 78 -12.96 -5.79 -11.03
C LEU A 78 -13.82 -5.72 -9.77
N GLY A 79 -13.20 -5.84 -8.58
CA GLY A 79 -13.88 -5.68 -7.31
C GLY A 79 -14.60 -4.34 -7.16
N LEU A 80 -13.94 -3.23 -7.54
CA LEU A 80 -14.55 -1.89 -7.53
C LEU A 80 -15.83 -1.80 -8.40
N ARG A 81 -15.88 -2.52 -9.52
CA ARG A 81 -17.08 -2.56 -10.38
C ARG A 81 -18.20 -3.40 -9.78
N GLN A 82 -17.85 -4.52 -9.12
CA GLN A 82 -18.82 -5.48 -8.57
C GLN A 82 -19.38 -5.05 -7.21
N ALA A 83 -18.60 -4.31 -6.41
CA ALA A 83 -18.98 -3.88 -5.07
C ALA A 83 -20.31 -3.11 -5.06
N LYS A 84 -21.17 -3.39 -4.09
CA LYS A 84 -22.52 -2.77 -3.92
C LYS A 84 -22.62 -1.93 -2.65
N GLY A 85 -21.64 -2.06 -1.75
CA GLY A 85 -21.62 -1.39 -0.45
C GLY A 85 -21.54 0.13 -0.52
N LYS A 86 -22.01 0.78 0.54
CA LYS A 86 -21.76 2.22 0.75
C LYS A 86 -20.28 2.45 1.04
N TYR A 87 -19.66 1.53 1.79
CA TYR A 87 -18.23 1.50 2.06
C TYR A 87 -17.57 0.29 1.43
N LEU A 88 -16.28 0.41 1.20
CA LEU A 88 -15.45 -0.62 0.60
C LEU A 88 -14.16 -0.79 1.39
N GLN A 89 -13.75 -2.03 1.61
CA GLN A 89 -12.49 -2.41 2.25
C GLN A 89 -11.73 -3.38 1.35
N PHE A 90 -10.42 -3.18 1.22
CA PHE A 90 -9.53 -4.19 0.65
C PHE A 90 -8.90 -5.02 1.76
N VAL A 91 -8.77 -6.31 1.52
CA VAL A 91 -8.04 -7.25 2.38
C VAL A 91 -7.19 -8.14 1.47
N ASP A 92 -5.88 -8.17 1.67
CA ASP A 92 -5.02 -9.07 0.90
C ASP A 92 -5.18 -10.51 1.40
N ALA A 93 -5.05 -11.49 0.50
CA ALA A 93 -5.38 -12.90 0.77
C ALA A 93 -4.49 -13.57 1.82
N ASP A 94 -3.33 -12.99 2.12
CA ASP A 94 -2.38 -13.43 3.14
C ASP A 94 -2.53 -12.74 4.49
N ASP A 95 -3.42 -11.74 4.59
CA ASP A 95 -3.69 -10.92 5.77
C ASP A 95 -4.95 -11.37 6.54
N THR A 96 -5.19 -10.76 7.69
CA THR A 96 -6.38 -11.04 8.51
C THR A 96 -6.96 -9.79 9.16
N LEU A 97 -8.28 -9.77 9.34
CA LEU A 97 -8.96 -8.79 10.18
C LEU A 97 -8.93 -9.25 11.65
N LEU A 98 -8.52 -8.34 12.53
CA LEU A 98 -8.57 -8.58 13.98
C LEU A 98 -9.98 -8.35 14.53
N PRO A 99 -10.34 -8.98 15.64
CA PRO A 99 -11.61 -8.75 16.32
C PRO A 99 -11.79 -7.29 16.74
N GLY A 100 -13.03 -6.82 16.78
CA GLY A 100 -13.37 -5.50 17.32
C GLY A 100 -13.55 -4.38 16.27
N LEU A 101 -13.10 -4.55 15.04
CA LEU A 101 -13.30 -3.55 13.98
C LEU A 101 -14.79 -3.16 13.86
N TRP A 102 -15.63 -4.15 13.74
CA TRP A 102 -17.05 -3.97 13.46
C TRP A 102 -17.87 -3.45 14.63
N GLN A 103 -17.36 -3.57 15.85
CA GLN A 103 -17.92 -2.92 17.04
C GLN A 103 -17.61 -1.42 17.09
N ALA A 104 -16.45 -1.02 16.52
CA ALA A 104 -16.01 0.36 16.49
C ALA A 104 -16.63 1.18 15.34
N LEU A 105 -17.06 0.52 14.25
CA LEU A 105 -17.55 1.19 13.04
C LEU A 105 -18.88 1.95 13.18
N PRO A 106 -19.88 1.54 13.98
CA PRO A 106 -21.15 2.27 14.06
C PRO A 106 -20.99 3.76 14.38
N ALA A 107 -20.14 4.11 15.34
CA ALA A 107 -19.86 5.51 15.67
C ALA A 107 -19.20 6.28 14.51
N ALA A 108 -18.34 5.61 13.74
CA ALA A 108 -17.74 6.20 12.54
C ALA A 108 -18.79 6.38 11.43
N PHE A 109 -19.71 5.44 11.26
CA PHE A 109 -20.77 5.54 10.24
C PHE A 109 -21.76 6.68 10.52
N ASP A 110 -22.03 6.99 11.80
CA ASP A 110 -22.89 8.12 12.18
C ASP A 110 -22.31 9.47 11.70
N ALA A 111 -20.98 9.61 11.70
CA ALA A 111 -20.30 10.77 11.16
C ALA A 111 -20.28 10.83 9.61
N GLN A 112 -20.70 9.78 8.92
CA GLN A 112 -20.72 9.63 7.47
C GLN A 112 -19.40 10.04 6.76
N PRO A 113 -18.24 9.64 7.27
CA PRO A 113 -16.97 10.09 6.71
C PRO A 113 -16.77 9.57 5.28
N GLY A 114 -15.94 10.25 4.54
CA GLY A 114 -15.49 9.77 3.23
C GLY A 114 -14.46 8.64 3.34
N LEU A 115 -13.66 8.64 4.41
CA LEU A 115 -12.64 7.64 4.67
C LEU A 115 -12.62 7.29 6.16
N ILE A 116 -12.53 5.99 6.47
CA ILE A 116 -12.28 5.51 7.83
C ILE A 116 -10.90 4.88 7.87
N LEU A 117 -10.06 5.32 8.78
CA LEU A 117 -8.72 4.77 9.04
C LEU A 117 -8.70 4.04 10.38
N TYR A 118 -7.85 3.04 10.49
CA TYR A 118 -7.63 2.31 11.74
C TYR A 118 -6.22 1.71 11.78
N GLY A 119 -5.78 1.29 12.96
CA GLY A 119 -4.44 0.76 13.16
C GLY A 119 -4.25 -0.63 12.54
N MET A 120 -2.98 -0.95 12.25
CA MET A 120 -2.56 -2.27 11.82
C MET A 120 -1.35 -2.76 12.65
N VAL A 121 -1.21 -4.08 12.72
CA VAL A 121 -0.01 -4.73 13.21
C VAL A 121 0.64 -5.48 12.05
N ARG A 122 1.96 -5.50 12.05
CA ARG A 122 2.79 -6.28 11.12
C ARG A 122 3.50 -7.37 11.89
N ALA A 123 3.91 -8.44 11.22
CA ALA A 123 4.78 -9.44 11.84
C ALA A 123 6.11 -8.81 12.31
N SER A 124 6.58 -7.76 11.64
CA SER A 124 7.74 -6.94 12.02
C SER A 124 7.49 -5.98 13.19
N GLY A 125 6.25 -5.86 13.67
CA GLY A 125 5.84 -5.00 14.78
C GLY A 125 4.65 -4.09 14.48
N PRO A 126 4.15 -3.35 15.47
CA PRO A 126 3.00 -2.47 15.28
C PRO A 126 3.33 -1.32 14.32
N ALA A 127 2.40 -1.01 13.44
CA ALA A 127 2.43 0.21 12.64
C ALA A 127 1.50 1.23 13.32
N PRO A 128 2.04 2.33 13.86
CA PRO A 128 1.25 3.33 14.55
C PRO A 128 0.21 3.93 13.61
N ASN A 129 -0.96 4.26 14.16
CA ASN A 129 -1.95 5.01 13.41
C ASN A 129 -1.39 6.41 13.12
N PRO A 130 -1.43 6.91 11.88
CA PRO A 130 -0.89 8.21 11.53
C PRO A 130 -1.68 9.38 12.11
N LEU A 131 -2.90 9.12 12.55
CA LEU A 131 -3.82 10.12 13.09
C LEU A 131 -4.23 9.78 14.52
N VAL A 132 -4.39 10.79 15.34
CA VAL A 132 -5.07 10.66 16.63
C VAL A 132 -6.53 10.22 16.36
N PRO A 133 -7.12 9.36 17.20
CA PRO A 133 -8.53 8.98 17.03
C PRO A 133 -9.47 10.18 17.02
N GLY A 134 -10.41 10.21 16.06
CA GLY A 134 -11.34 11.31 15.91
C GLY A 134 -11.81 11.54 14.48
N CYS A 135 -12.58 12.62 14.30
CA CYS A 135 -13.13 13.03 13.00
C CYS A 135 -12.43 14.30 12.51
N TYR A 136 -11.85 14.23 11.31
CA TYR A 136 -11.12 15.31 10.66
C TYR A 136 -11.95 15.84 9.49
N ALA A 137 -12.61 16.99 9.69
CA ALA A 137 -13.45 17.62 8.69
C ALA A 137 -12.64 18.57 7.81
N GLY A 138 -12.32 18.11 6.61
CA GLY A 138 -11.55 18.88 5.63
C GLY A 138 -10.03 18.89 5.88
N PRO A 139 -9.27 19.49 4.95
CA PRO A 139 -7.80 19.45 4.97
C PRO A 139 -7.18 20.23 6.13
N ALA A 140 -7.79 21.33 6.55
CA ALA A 140 -7.29 22.15 7.65
C ALA A 140 -7.28 21.40 9.00
N ALA A 141 -8.18 20.42 9.18
CA ALA A 141 -8.23 19.61 10.39
C ALA A 141 -7.11 18.56 10.45
N LEU A 142 -6.46 18.25 9.33
CA LEU A 142 -5.32 17.33 9.30
C LEU A 142 -4.03 18.01 9.77
N GLY A 143 -3.87 19.32 9.51
CA GLY A 143 -2.71 20.08 9.96
C GLY A 143 -1.39 19.32 9.81
N ASP A 144 -0.63 19.26 10.90
CA ASP A 144 0.68 18.58 10.96
C ASP A 144 0.60 17.05 10.75
N ALA A 145 -0.60 16.44 10.86
CA ALA A 145 -0.78 15.01 10.62
C ALA A 145 -0.73 14.63 9.14
N LEU A 146 -0.72 15.60 8.23
CA LEU A 146 -0.65 15.35 6.79
C LEU A 146 0.69 14.71 6.40
N ASP A 147 1.80 15.20 6.93
CA ASP A 147 3.14 14.68 6.67
C ASP A 147 3.31 13.22 7.17
N PRO A 148 3.00 12.88 8.44
CA PRO A 148 2.98 11.50 8.91
C PRO A 148 2.06 10.58 8.07
N LEU A 149 0.89 11.05 7.68
CA LEU A 149 -0.06 10.29 6.87
C LEU A 149 0.52 9.97 5.48
N LEU A 150 1.15 10.96 4.84
CA LEU A 150 1.70 10.82 3.48
C LEU A 150 3.00 10.02 3.46
N PHE A 151 3.90 10.24 4.43
CA PHE A 151 5.28 9.77 4.32
C PHE A 151 5.75 8.82 5.42
N GLU A 152 5.30 8.94 6.65
CA GLU A 152 5.91 8.19 7.76
C GLU A 152 5.20 6.86 8.06
N SER A 153 3.88 6.85 7.98
CA SER A 153 3.08 5.72 8.46
C SER A 153 2.99 4.53 7.50
N GLY A 154 3.32 4.73 6.23
CA GLY A 154 3.10 3.75 5.18
C GLY A 154 1.62 3.51 4.83
N TYR A 155 0.71 4.31 5.38
CA TYR A 155 -0.74 4.18 5.12
C TYR A 155 -1.13 4.47 3.68
N LEU A 156 -0.37 5.30 2.96
CA LEU A 156 -0.58 5.50 1.52
C LEU A 156 -0.03 4.35 0.68
N ALA A 157 0.93 3.58 1.20
CA ALA A 157 1.58 2.51 0.45
C ALA A 157 0.73 1.23 0.32
N ALA A 158 -0.47 1.19 0.93
CA ALA A 158 -1.37 0.05 0.85
C ALA A 158 -2.83 0.51 0.76
N PRO A 159 -3.75 -0.29 0.16
CA PRO A 159 -5.16 0.05 0.14
C PRO A 159 -5.87 -0.33 1.44
N TYR A 160 -5.18 -0.93 2.38
CA TYR A 160 -5.59 -1.23 3.75
C TYR A 160 -4.69 -0.46 4.74
N PRO A 161 -5.01 -0.30 6.02
CA PRO A 161 -6.26 -0.56 6.74
C PRO A 161 -7.24 0.63 6.62
N LYS A 162 -8.17 0.55 5.71
CA LYS A 162 -9.09 1.66 5.36
C LYS A 162 -10.46 1.15 4.92
N LEU A 163 -11.50 1.95 5.20
CA LEU A 163 -12.77 1.84 4.49
C LEU A 163 -12.98 3.10 3.64
N PHE A 164 -13.16 2.89 2.35
CA PHE A 164 -13.40 3.96 1.37
C PHE A 164 -14.90 4.15 1.12
N ARG A 165 -15.36 5.36 0.91
CA ARG A 165 -16.69 5.62 0.36
C ARG A 165 -16.73 5.23 -1.12
N LEU A 166 -17.57 4.26 -1.48
CA LEU A 166 -17.64 3.75 -2.85
C LEU A 166 -18.19 4.79 -3.84
N ASP A 167 -19.09 5.67 -3.39
CA ASP A 167 -19.61 6.75 -4.23
C ASP A 167 -18.52 7.76 -4.64
N VAL A 168 -17.53 8.04 -3.78
CA VAL A 168 -16.38 8.86 -4.11
C VAL A 168 -15.56 8.22 -5.24
N ILE A 169 -15.29 6.93 -5.13
CA ILE A 169 -14.57 6.17 -6.15
C ILE A 169 -15.31 6.20 -7.49
N ARG A 170 -16.62 5.95 -7.47
CA ARG A 170 -17.44 5.86 -8.69
C ARG A 170 -17.63 7.20 -9.39
N ARG A 171 -17.97 8.26 -8.64
CA ARG A 171 -18.15 9.62 -9.20
C ARG A 171 -16.90 10.13 -9.89
N ASN A 172 -15.73 9.83 -9.32
CA ASN A 172 -14.45 10.29 -9.84
C ASN A 172 -13.76 9.26 -10.74
N LYS A 173 -14.41 8.13 -11.03
CA LYS A 173 -13.92 7.05 -11.90
C LYS A 173 -12.52 6.56 -11.47
N LEU A 174 -12.28 6.54 -10.14
CA LEU A 174 -10.99 6.12 -9.60
C LEU A 174 -10.76 4.63 -9.83
N ARG A 175 -9.53 4.30 -10.17
CA ARG A 175 -9.10 2.92 -10.42
C ARG A 175 -7.60 2.77 -10.18
N PHE A 176 -7.18 1.56 -9.86
CA PHE A 176 -5.77 1.20 -9.87
C PHE A 176 -5.24 1.22 -11.30
N ASP A 177 -4.04 1.76 -11.51
CA ASP A 177 -3.42 1.77 -12.84
C ASP A 177 -2.73 0.42 -13.11
N PRO A 178 -3.24 -0.42 -14.04
CA PRO A 178 -2.66 -1.75 -14.28
C PRO A 178 -1.30 -1.71 -14.98
N ARG A 179 -0.86 -0.54 -15.44
CA ARG A 179 0.49 -0.34 -16.01
C ARG A 179 1.55 -0.26 -14.92
N LEU A 180 1.16 0.15 -13.71
CA LEU A 180 2.05 0.17 -12.55
C LEU A 180 2.12 -1.23 -11.93
N LYS A 181 3.35 -1.74 -11.81
CA LYS A 181 3.64 -3.02 -11.11
C LYS A 181 3.94 -2.83 -9.64
N ILE A 182 4.12 -1.59 -9.23
CA ILE A 182 4.42 -1.14 -7.87
C ILE A 182 3.90 0.29 -7.70
N ASN A 183 3.49 0.67 -6.50
CA ASN A 183 2.90 1.97 -6.16
C ASN A 183 1.54 2.28 -6.84
N GLU A 184 0.86 1.30 -7.41
CA GLU A 184 -0.52 1.45 -7.88
C GLU A 184 -1.45 1.88 -6.74
N ASP A 185 -1.14 1.41 -5.54
CA ASP A 185 -1.88 1.72 -4.30
C ASP A 185 -1.64 3.16 -3.86
N VAL A 186 -0.39 3.62 -3.93
CA VAL A 186 -0.03 5.01 -3.61
C VAL A 186 -0.77 5.97 -4.53
N LEU A 187 -0.75 5.69 -5.84
CA LEU A 187 -1.45 6.50 -6.83
C LEU A 187 -2.97 6.56 -6.54
N PHE A 188 -3.58 5.40 -6.30
CA PHE A 188 -5.00 5.30 -5.98
C PHE A 188 -5.36 6.08 -4.72
N ASN A 189 -4.58 5.90 -3.64
CA ASN A 189 -4.81 6.55 -2.36
C ASN A 189 -4.64 8.09 -2.45
N LEU A 190 -3.61 8.57 -3.15
CA LEU A 190 -3.40 10.01 -3.39
C LEU A 190 -4.57 10.63 -4.16
N GLN A 191 -4.99 9.99 -5.25
CA GLN A 191 -6.13 10.44 -6.03
C GLN A 191 -7.41 10.47 -5.19
N TYR A 192 -7.65 9.41 -4.41
CA TYR A 192 -8.82 9.32 -3.53
C TYR A 192 -8.83 10.45 -2.50
N LEU A 193 -7.73 10.66 -1.77
CA LEU A 193 -7.59 11.72 -0.78
C LEU A 193 -7.74 13.11 -1.40
N ARG A 194 -7.18 13.33 -2.58
CA ARG A 194 -7.33 14.60 -3.31
C ARG A 194 -8.78 14.92 -3.60
N PHE A 195 -9.54 13.96 -4.16
CA PHE A 195 -10.97 14.16 -4.39
C PHE A 195 -11.77 14.31 -3.10
N LEU A 196 -11.45 13.53 -2.08
CA LEU A 196 -12.14 13.57 -0.82
C LEU A 196 -11.97 14.91 -0.11
N LEU A 197 -10.74 15.40 0.01
CA LEU A 197 -10.41 16.54 0.87
C LEU A 197 -10.62 17.89 0.19
N PHE A 198 -10.34 17.98 -1.11
CA PHE A 198 -10.26 19.26 -1.79
C PHE A 198 -11.36 19.49 -2.83
N LEU A 199 -11.85 18.44 -3.46
CA LEU A 199 -12.77 18.55 -4.58
C LEU A 199 -14.23 18.20 -4.21
N GLN A 200 -14.46 17.65 -3.01
CA GLN A 200 -15.79 17.38 -2.49
C GLN A 200 -16.06 18.20 -1.23
N LYS A 201 -17.22 18.90 -1.20
CA LYS A 201 -17.66 19.62 0.01
C LYS A 201 -18.09 18.63 1.11
N ASN A 202 -17.75 18.93 2.36
CA ASN A 202 -18.15 18.19 3.57
C ASN A 202 -17.65 16.74 3.67
N SER A 203 -16.44 16.48 3.23
CA SER A 203 -15.82 15.17 3.40
C SER A 203 -14.90 15.14 4.60
N ALA A 204 -15.03 14.09 5.41
CA ALA A 204 -14.22 13.89 6.61
C ALA A 204 -13.46 12.57 6.54
N ILE A 205 -12.33 12.53 7.24
CA ILE A 205 -11.62 11.30 7.59
C ILE A 205 -11.97 10.98 9.04
N TYR A 206 -12.37 9.74 9.31
CA TYR A 206 -12.59 9.27 10.66
C TYR A 206 -11.49 8.27 11.03
N CYS A 207 -10.81 8.51 12.14
CA CYS A 207 -9.76 7.66 12.64
C CYS A 207 -10.22 6.90 13.87
N LEU A 208 -10.23 5.56 13.80
CA LEU A 208 -10.54 4.68 14.94
C LEU A 208 -9.30 4.50 15.83
N ALA A 209 -9.52 4.36 17.13
CA ALA A 209 -8.45 4.17 18.12
C ALA A 209 -7.77 2.80 18.05
N GLY A 210 -8.46 1.78 17.51
CA GLY A 210 -8.01 0.38 17.59
C GLY A 210 -7.10 -0.07 16.46
N VAL A 211 -6.47 -1.22 16.69
CA VAL A 211 -5.71 -1.99 15.70
C VAL A 211 -6.58 -3.16 15.24
N TYR A 212 -6.95 -3.18 13.96
CA TYR A 212 -7.92 -4.14 13.44
C TYR A 212 -7.47 -4.88 12.17
N TYR A 213 -6.26 -4.64 11.71
CA TYR A 213 -5.66 -5.31 10.57
C TYR A 213 -4.34 -5.96 10.95
N ASN A 214 -4.14 -7.20 10.55
CA ASN A 214 -2.89 -7.92 10.76
C ASN A 214 -2.29 -8.25 9.41
N GLN A 215 -1.22 -7.53 9.07
CA GLN A 215 -0.46 -7.70 7.84
C GLN A 215 0.61 -8.78 8.03
N ASN A 216 0.59 -9.77 7.16
CA ASN A 216 1.61 -10.81 7.13
C ASN A 216 2.77 -10.42 6.20
N ASP A 217 3.64 -9.53 6.69
CA ASP A 217 4.75 -8.98 5.93
C ASP A 217 6.01 -9.87 5.89
N MET A 218 5.98 -11.06 6.55
CA MET A 218 7.13 -11.96 6.65
C MET A 218 7.17 -13.05 5.56
N LEU A 219 6.18 -13.12 4.69
CA LEU A 219 6.10 -14.19 3.69
C LEU A 219 7.23 -14.11 2.65
N ALA A 220 7.89 -15.24 2.46
CA ALA A 220 8.79 -15.43 1.34
C ALA A 220 7.98 -15.38 0.03
N GLY A 221 8.26 -14.40 -0.84
CA GLY A 221 7.51 -14.21 -2.08
C GLY A 221 6.46 -13.09 -2.05
N SER A 222 6.31 -12.38 -0.92
CA SER A 222 5.48 -11.17 -0.87
C SER A 222 5.84 -10.21 -2.01
N LEU A 223 4.80 -9.66 -2.66
CA LEU A 223 4.94 -8.72 -3.78
C LEU A 223 5.80 -7.51 -3.42
N SER A 224 5.67 -7.03 -2.18
CA SER A 224 6.41 -5.87 -1.65
C SER A 224 7.92 -6.11 -1.52
N ARG A 225 8.37 -7.38 -1.47
CA ARG A 225 9.78 -7.77 -1.39
C ARG A 225 10.37 -8.21 -2.73
N SER A 226 9.56 -8.29 -3.79
CA SER A 226 10.03 -8.71 -5.11
C SER A 226 10.42 -7.50 -5.97
N LEU A 227 11.53 -7.61 -6.71
CA LEU A 227 11.96 -6.63 -7.71
C LEU A 227 11.04 -6.68 -8.94
N ARG A 228 9.77 -6.31 -8.79
CA ARG A 228 8.77 -6.37 -9.87
C ARG A 228 8.70 -5.12 -10.74
N GLY A 229 9.29 -4.02 -10.29
CA GLY A 229 9.23 -2.76 -10.99
C GLY A 229 10.38 -1.83 -10.63
N ASP A 230 10.44 -0.72 -11.31
CA ASP A 230 11.34 0.38 -11.01
C ASP A 230 10.58 1.42 -10.17
N LEU A 231 10.99 1.57 -8.91
CA LEU A 231 10.38 2.53 -7.98
C LEU A 231 10.56 3.99 -8.44
N LEU A 232 11.62 4.28 -9.20
CA LEU A 232 11.83 5.61 -9.76
C LEU A 232 10.84 5.91 -10.89
N ASP A 233 10.52 4.89 -11.72
CA ASP A 233 9.46 5.04 -12.74
C ASP A 233 8.09 5.19 -12.10
N ALA A 234 7.80 4.40 -11.07
CA ALA A 234 6.54 4.50 -10.34
C ALA A 234 6.41 5.86 -9.63
N GLU A 235 7.49 6.38 -9.04
CA GLU A 235 7.52 7.71 -8.44
C GLU A 235 7.28 8.79 -9.48
N ALA A 236 7.89 8.72 -10.65
CA ALA A 236 7.69 9.67 -11.72
C ALA A 236 6.22 9.75 -12.20
N VAL A 237 5.47 8.63 -12.11
CA VAL A 237 4.03 8.61 -12.40
C VAL A 237 3.21 9.18 -11.24
N THR A 238 3.60 8.93 -9.98
CA THR A 238 2.84 9.40 -8.81
C THR A 238 3.13 10.85 -8.45
N ARG A 239 4.31 11.35 -8.76
CA ARG A 239 4.76 12.72 -8.44
C ARG A 239 3.79 13.82 -8.89
N PRO A 240 3.33 13.89 -10.13
CA PRO A 240 2.39 14.95 -10.54
C PRO A 240 1.08 14.95 -9.75
N VAL A 241 0.63 13.78 -9.29
CA VAL A 241 -0.57 13.65 -8.45
C VAL A 241 -0.28 14.13 -7.03
N LEU A 242 0.91 13.84 -6.50
CA LEU A 242 1.36 14.36 -5.20
C LEU A 242 1.47 15.89 -5.23
N GLU A 243 2.13 16.44 -6.25
CA GLU A 243 2.25 17.90 -6.43
C GLU A 243 0.87 18.57 -6.51
N ALA A 244 -0.04 18.01 -7.31
CA ALA A 244 -1.40 18.52 -7.42
C ALA A 244 -2.17 18.41 -6.08
N PHE A 245 -1.97 17.33 -5.31
CA PHE A 245 -2.55 17.19 -3.98
C PHE A 245 -2.04 18.26 -3.01
N LEU A 246 -0.72 18.49 -2.97
CA LEU A 246 -0.10 19.48 -2.10
C LEU A 246 -0.48 20.92 -2.50
N THR A 247 -0.65 21.18 -3.81
CA THR A 247 -1.14 22.45 -4.34
C THR A 247 -2.59 22.71 -3.92
N ASP A 248 -3.46 21.72 -4.05
CA ASP A 248 -4.85 21.81 -3.60
C ASP A 248 -4.95 21.99 -2.08
N ALA A 249 -3.96 21.46 -1.32
CA ALA A 249 -3.81 21.68 0.12
C ALA A 249 -3.34 23.12 0.45
N LYS A 250 -3.02 23.94 -0.56
CA LYS A 250 -2.54 25.31 -0.42
C LYS A 250 -1.24 25.45 0.39
N LEU A 251 -0.36 24.45 0.29
CA LEU A 251 0.96 24.55 0.88
C LEU A 251 1.80 25.59 0.12
N PRO A 252 2.74 26.28 0.80
CA PRO A 252 3.71 27.14 0.15
C PRO A 252 4.58 26.37 -0.86
N ALA A 253 4.93 26.98 -1.99
CA ALA A 253 5.75 26.34 -3.01
C ALA A 253 7.06 25.72 -2.48
N PRO A 254 7.84 26.35 -1.57
CA PRO A 254 9.04 25.73 -1.01
C PRO A 254 8.76 24.45 -0.23
N GLU A 255 7.59 24.37 0.41
CA GLU A 255 7.18 23.18 1.17
C GLU A 255 6.74 22.05 0.22
N ILE A 256 6.05 22.38 -0.87
CA ILE A 256 5.71 21.43 -1.93
C ILE A 256 7.00 20.82 -2.50
N ASP A 257 7.97 21.66 -2.86
CA ASP A 257 9.26 21.22 -3.40
C ASP A 257 9.98 20.28 -2.42
N ARG A 258 9.98 20.63 -1.12
CA ARG A 258 10.57 19.80 -0.04
C ARG A 258 9.91 18.42 0.03
N LEU A 259 8.59 18.35 0.04
CA LEU A 259 7.84 17.10 0.18
C LEU A 259 7.99 16.21 -1.06
N VAL A 260 7.98 16.80 -2.24
CA VAL A 260 8.25 16.11 -3.52
C VAL A 260 9.68 15.57 -3.54
N GLN A 261 10.66 16.34 -3.08
CA GLN A 261 12.04 15.88 -2.94
C GLN A 261 12.15 14.69 -1.98
N ILE A 262 11.45 14.73 -0.84
CA ILE A 262 11.40 13.61 0.11
C ILE A 262 10.84 12.35 -0.57
N SER A 263 9.75 12.46 -1.33
CA SER A 263 9.16 11.33 -2.08
C SER A 263 10.18 10.70 -3.03
N ARG A 264 10.85 11.54 -3.83
CA ARG A 264 11.87 11.11 -4.80
C ARG A 264 13.07 10.41 -4.13
N VAL A 265 13.61 11.00 -3.08
CA VAL A 265 14.74 10.42 -2.33
C VAL A 265 14.33 9.09 -1.70
N ARG A 266 13.13 8.99 -1.13
CA ARG A 266 12.61 7.72 -0.57
C ARG A 266 12.49 6.63 -1.63
N ALA A 267 11.96 6.95 -2.81
CA ALA A 267 11.88 5.98 -3.92
C ALA A 267 13.29 5.45 -4.27
N ALA A 268 14.28 6.34 -4.34
CA ALA A 268 15.66 5.96 -4.61
C ALA A 268 16.27 5.09 -3.50
N LEU A 269 16.05 5.43 -2.23
CA LEU A 269 16.54 4.66 -1.07
C LEU A 269 15.88 3.27 -1.00
N ASN A 270 14.59 3.20 -1.27
CA ASN A 270 13.85 1.93 -1.29
C ASN A 270 14.30 1.06 -2.48
N GLN A 271 14.48 1.65 -3.66
CA GLN A 271 15.04 0.94 -4.82
C GLN A 271 16.44 0.40 -4.53
N TYR A 272 17.29 1.20 -3.89
CA TYR A 272 18.61 0.76 -3.43
C TYR A 272 18.50 -0.42 -2.46
N GLY A 273 17.61 -0.35 -1.47
CA GLY A 273 17.35 -1.42 -0.51
C GLY A 273 16.92 -2.73 -1.18
N LEU A 274 15.99 -2.65 -2.15
CA LEU A 274 15.56 -3.81 -2.93
C LEU A 274 16.72 -4.40 -3.77
N LEU A 275 17.53 -3.56 -4.40
CA LEU A 275 18.66 -4.01 -5.21
C LEU A 275 19.73 -4.74 -4.40
N THR A 276 19.94 -4.31 -3.14
CA THR A 276 20.98 -4.83 -2.25
C THR A 276 20.53 -5.95 -1.32
N GLY A 277 19.22 -6.02 -1.04
CA GLY A 277 18.60 -6.95 -0.08
C GLY A 277 17.90 -8.16 -0.69
N CYS A 278 17.48 -8.07 -1.96
CA CYS A 278 16.81 -9.19 -2.62
C CYS A 278 17.80 -10.07 -3.38
N PRO A 279 17.94 -11.36 -3.04
CA PRO A 279 18.80 -12.32 -3.76
C PRO A 279 18.25 -12.70 -5.14
N GLY A 280 17.32 -11.92 -5.69
CA GLY A 280 16.63 -12.21 -6.95
C GLY A 280 17.57 -12.27 -8.17
N ARG A 281 17.17 -13.05 -9.17
CA ARG A 281 17.87 -13.29 -10.44
C ARG A 281 17.79 -12.07 -11.39
N MET A 282 18.18 -10.88 -10.93
CA MET A 282 18.25 -9.73 -11.82
C MET A 282 19.57 -9.77 -12.61
N PRO A 283 19.53 -9.62 -13.95
CA PRO A 283 20.74 -9.52 -14.78
C PRO A 283 21.65 -8.37 -14.31
N PHE A 284 22.96 -8.58 -14.35
CA PHE A 284 23.95 -7.58 -13.93
C PHE A 284 23.77 -6.22 -14.64
N ALA A 285 23.52 -6.24 -15.94
CA ALA A 285 23.33 -5.03 -16.74
C ALA A 285 22.12 -4.20 -16.24
N GLN A 286 21.00 -4.85 -15.96
CA GLN A 286 19.80 -4.20 -15.45
C GLN A 286 20.04 -3.63 -14.05
N ARG A 287 20.70 -4.39 -13.16
CA ARG A 287 21.05 -3.93 -11.80
C ARG A 287 21.96 -2.71 -11.86
N ARG A 288 22.98 -2.74 -12.72
CA ARG A 288 23.89 -1.62 -12.95
C ARG A 288 23.14 -0.37 -13.44
N GLN A 289 22.19 -0.54 -14.37
CA GLN A 289 21.38 0.57 -14.88
C GLN A 289 20.56 1.23 -13.77
N LEU A 290 19.91 0.44 -12.91
CA LEU A 290 19.13 0.98 -11.79
C LEU A 290 20.01 1.70 -10.76
N PHE A 291 21.19 1.17 -10.42
CA PHE A 291 22.13 1.90 -9.59
C PHE A 291 22.62 3.20 -10.24
N ALA A 292 22.85 3.21 -11.54
CA ALA A 292 23.25 4.42 -12.25
C ALA A 292 22.16 5.51 -12.14
N ARG A 293 20.89 5.16 -12.30
CA ARG A 293 19.77 6.09 -12.13
C ARG A 293 19.72 6.67 -10.71
N ILE A 294 19.87 5.86 -9.68
CA ILE A 294 19.94 6.33 -8.29
C ILE A 294 21.10 7.30 -8.09
N LEU A 295 22.26 6.98 -8.66
CA LEU A 295 23.47 7.80 -8.51
C LEU A 295 23.45 9.11 -9.33
N GLN A 296 22.56 9.27 -10.29
CA GLN A 296 22.35 10.53 -10.99
C GLN A 296 21.70 11.60 -10.09
N ASP A 297 20.90 11.18 -9.12
CA ASP A 297 20.24 12.07 -8.17
C ASP A 297 21.19 12.47 -7.04
N ALA A 298 21.49 13.76 -6.91
CA ALA A 298 22.44 14.30 -5.91
C ALA A 298 21.93 14.09 -4.47
N ASP A 299 20.63 14.29 -4.25
CA ASP A 299 20.01 14.18 -2.94
C ASP A 299 19.93 12.73 -2.49
N ALA A 300 19.58 11.82 -3.41
CA ALA A 300 19.62 10.38 -3.16
C ALA A 300 21.03 9.91 -2.81
N ARG A 301 22.06 10.40 -3.50
CA ARG A 301 23.46 10.09 -3.16
C ARG A 301 23.84 10.58 -1.76
N ALA A 302 23.44 11.82 -1.41
CA ALA A 302 23.71 12.37 -0.08
C ALA A 302 23.03 11.53 1.01
N ALA A 303 21.76 11.20 0.83
CA ALA A 303 21.00 10.37 1.75
C ALA A 303 21.58 8.94 1.88
N LEU A 304 22.01 8.33 0.76
CA LEU A 304 22.69 7.03 0.78
C LEU A 304 24.03 7.08 1.53
N ARG A 305 24.82 8.13 1.33
CA ARG A 305 26.07 8.33 2.08
C ARG A 305 25.81 8.39 3.58
N ALA A 306 24.82 9.20 4.00
CA ALA A 306 24.46 9.31 5.41
C ALA A 306 24.00 7.96 5.98
N ARG A 307 23.11 7.25 5.29
CA ARG A 307 22.62 5.93 5.71
C ARG A 307 23.74 4.90 5.83
N LEU A 308 24.62 4.79 4.84
CA LEU A 308 25.71 3.83 4.83
C LEU A 308 26.80 4.17 5.87
N THR A 309 26.95 5.45 6.23
CA THR A 309 27.88 5.88 7.27
C THR A 309 27.37 5.50 8.66
N ALA A 310 26.03 5.56 8.86
CA ALA A 310 25.38 5.18 10.12
C ALA A 310 25.20 3.66 10.27
N ASP A 311 25.49 2.85 9.25
CA ASP A 311 25.31 1.39 9.29
C ASP A 311 26.23 0.76 10.35
N PRO A 312 25.69 0.03 11.35
CA PRO A 312 26.50 -0.63 12.38
C PRO A 312 27.45 -1.69 11.80
N ASN A 313 27.12 -2.30 10.66
CA ASN A 313 27.95 -3.29 9.97
C ASN A 313 28.95 -2.62 9.00
N ARG A 314 29.83 -1.78 9.55
CA ARG A 314 30.76 -0.93 8.78
C ARG A 314 31.58 -1.66 7.73
N LEU A 315 32.02 -2.90 7.99
CA LEU A 315 32.82 -3.70 7.07
C LEU A 315 32.01 -4.17 5.86
N LEU A 316 30.77 -4.65 6.07
CA LEU A 316 29.86 -5.06 5.00
C LEU A 316 29.35 -3.88 4.18
N ALA A 317 29.26 -2.70 4.79
CA ALA A 317 28.84 -1.48 4.12
C ALA A 317 29.96 -0.82 3.31
N LEU A 318 31.23 -1.16 3.56
CA LEU A 318 32.39 -0.49 2.93
C LEU A 318 32.36 -0.51 1.39
N PRO A 319 32.14 -1.65 0.71
CA PRO A 319 32.08 -1.68 -0.76
C PRO A 319 30.93 -0.83 -1.31
N TYR A 320 29.79 -0.79 -0.63
CA TYR A 320 28.67 0.08 -1.00
C TYR A 320 29.03 1.55 -0.80
N ARG A 321 29.69 1.90 0.30
CA ARG A 321 30.18 3.27 0.55
C ARG A 321 31.14 3.74 -0.54
N LEU A 322 32.08 2.90 -0.94
CA LEU A 322 33.00 3.19 -2.04
C LEU A 322 32.25 3.36 -3.36
N GLY A 323 31.30 2.48 -3.68
CA GLY A 323 30.50 2.58 -4.89
C GLY A 323 29.69 3.88 -4.96
N VAL A 324 29.08 4.31 -3.85
CA VAL A 324 28.33 5.59 -3.78
C VAL A 324 29.29 6.80 -3.81
N PHE A 325 30.44 6.72 -3.12
CA PHE A 325 31.43 7.79 -3.11
C PHE A 325 32.05 8.02 -4.49
N LEU A 326 32.41 6.94 -5.19
CA LEU A 326 33.00 6.98 -6.53
C LEU A 326 31.94 7.12 -7.64
N HIS A 327 30.69 7.28 -7.30
CA HIS A 327 29.55 7.30 -8.26
C HIS A 327 29.54 6.10 -9.20
N SER A 328 29.99 4.94 -8.74
CA SER A 328 30.18 3.75 -9.55
C SER A 328 29.04 2.73 -9.40
N ALA A 329 28.09 2.79 -10.31
CA ALA A 329 27.01 1.81 -10.43
C ALA A 329 27.55 0.38 -10.70
N TRP A 330 28.72 0.27 -11.36
CA TRP A 330 29.37 -1.00 -11.61
C TRP A 330 29.85 -1.66 -10.32
N LEU A 331 30.53 -0.91 -9.44
CA LEU A 331 30.97 -1.42 -8.14
C LEU A 331 29.80 -1.88 -7.28
N LEU A 332 28.71 -1.10 -7.24
CA LEU A 332 27.50 -1.46 -6.50
C LEU A 332 26.88 -2.76 -7.02
N ALA A 333 26.76 -2.90 -8.34
CA ALA A 333 26.19 -4.08 -8.97
C ALA A 333 27.08 -5.31 -8.78
N ALA A 334 28.40 -5.17 -8.96
CA ALA A 334 29.37 -6.26 -8.81
C ALA A 334 29.41 -6.77 -7.37
N TYR A 335 29.49 -5.89 -6.39
CA TYR A 335 29.50 -6.30 -4.99
C TYR A 335 28.19 -6.98 -4.57
N THR A 336 27.03 -6.43 -5.00
CA THR A 336 25.74 -7.06 -4.73
C THR A 336 25.64 -8.45 -5.33
N GLN A 337 26.17 -8.65 -6.55
CA GLN A 337 26.16 -9.95 -7.19
C GLN A 337 27.08 -10.96 -6.47
N LEU A 338 28.25 -10.52 -6.00
CA LEU A 338 29.15 -11.35 -5.19
C LEU A 338 28.49 -11.72 -3.86
N LYS A 339 27.96 -10.75 -3.12
CA LYS A 339 27.26 -10.99 -1.86
C LYS A 339 26.15 -12.04 -1.98
N ASN A 340 25.34 -11.94 -3.04
CA ASN A 340 24.22 -12.86 -3.26
C ASN A 340 24.64 -14.27 -3.74
N ARG A 341 25.94 -14.51 -4.03
CA ARG A 341 26.47 -15.85 -4.32
C ARG A 341 26.93 -16.59 -3.07
N PHE A 342 27.21 -15.86 -1.99
CA PHE A 342 27.77 -16.41 -0.74
C PHE A 342 26.77 -16.41 0.42
N LEU A 343 25.58 -15.85 0.24
CA LEU A 343 24.42 -15.90 1.15
C LEU A 343 23.27 -16.69 0.52
#